data_51a54eb7355e09cd4d0fececc2d7d1e1
#
_entry.id   51a54eb7355e09cd4d0fececc2d7d1e1
#
_cell.length_a   1.000
_cell.length_b   1.000
_cell.length_c   1.000
_cell.angle_alpha   90.00
_cell.angle_beta   90.00
_cell.angle_gamma   90.00
#
_symmetry.space_group_name_H-M   'P 1'
#
loop_
_entity.id
_entity.type
_entity.pdbx_description
1 polymer ?
#
loop_
_entity_poly.entity_id
_entity_poly.type
_entity_poly.pdbx_seq_one_letter_code
_entity_poly.pdbx_strand_id
1 'polypeptide(L)'
;MPMSKFFNKLLTLATMLVLSLSFSPFTVYSDENENAIFEQIFGADNRITVTDTTNGFFPKIVKIEGIGYHDGSGQYVPLMGTGTMIASDVVLTSAHVVYSSAKNEYFTNIKVTPAITDGSTPFGATGVAQIKINDAYASNPNPENDYAVIKLSKPLGTQTGYLSLSTNIKTGDYAQTAGYPGDRPGKMVFASGNIENVLENKLNYKIDTRGGQSGSPILNADNEVVGVHSGFNPDVTNHAARVTPSMLSLINSVNPSSGAVSFTNAEPTQSAPVYRLYHEGSKRHHFTSSLNERNTLVSKHGWIDEGVAWKTGDVAPVYRLYNAGTKDHLLTTDMNEVQTLQAVGWVNEGAVFQSGTGVDVFRLYSPVTKEHFYTASVNEKNTLVSYGWNYEGVAFKAN
;
A
#
# COMPACT_ATOMS: atom_id res chain seq x y z
N MET A 1 22.38 89.13 8.73
CA MET A 1 21.46 88.82 9.87
C MET A 1 20.20 88.16 9.30
N PRO A 2 19.66 87.11 9.92
CA PRO A 2 20.21 86.15 10.86
C PRO A 2 19.92 84.70 10.42
N MET A 3 20.74 83.81 10.91
CA MET A 3 20.51 82.60 11.73
C MET A 3 19.56 81.53 11.17
N SER A 4 20.20 80.52 10.77
CA SER A 4 20.20 79.09 11.01
C SER A 4 19.17 78.55 12.00
N LYS A 5 18.47 77.50 11.62
CA LYS A 5 18.09 76.43 12.54
C LYS A 5 18.29 75.10 11.86
N PHE A 6 19.22 74.33 12.44
CA PHE A 6 19.38 72.89 12.24
C PHE A 6 18.13 72.16 12.68
N PHE A 7 17.68 71.23 11.85
CA PHE A 7 16.81 70.14 12.28
C PHE A 7 17.43 68.84 11.84
N ASN A 8 18.01 68.15 12.81
CA ASN A 8 18.36 66.75 12.72
C ASN A 8 17.10 65.91 12.49
N LYS A 9 17.00 65.24 11.37
CA LYS A 9 16.10 64.11 11.19
C LYS A 9 16.88 62.83 11.37
N LEU A 10 16.66 62.21 12.51
CA LEU A 10 17.05 60.84 12.81
C LEU A 10 16.28 59.91 11.86
N LEU A 11 16.96 59.35 10.87
CA LEU A 11 16.41 58.32 10.00
C LEU A 11 16.68 56.97 10.68
N THR A 12 15.68 56.45 11.36
CA THR A 12 15.69 55.06 11.89
C THR A 12 15.58 54.13 10.73
N LEU A 13 16.68 53.51 10.35
CA LEU A 13 16.74 52.40 9.38
C LEU A 13 16.23 51.14 10.08
N ALA A 14 14.96 50.79 9.85
CA ALA A 14 14.43 49.48 10.24
C ALA A 14 14.98 48.43 9.26
N THR A 15 16.05 47.78 9.64
CA THR A 15 16.52 46.57 8.96
C THR A 15 15.51 45.47 9.20
N MET A 16 14.65 45.21 8.21
CA MET A 16 13.90 43.95 8.13
C MET A 16 14.89 42.83 7.90
N LEU A 17 15.16 42.08 8.93
CA LEU A 17 15.87 40.80 8.84
C LEU A 17 14.90 39.79 8.21
N VAL A 18 14.95 39.66 6.89
CA VAL A 18 14.32 38.55 6.19
C VAL A 18 15.14 37.31 6.54
N LEU A 19 14.70 36.53 7.52
CA LEU A 19 15.18 35.16 7.69
C LEU A 19 14.69 34.39 6.47
N SER A 20 15.54 34.29 5.45
CA SER A 20 15.43 33.24 4.43
C SER A 20 15.70 31.92 5.13
N LEU A 21 14.66 31.21 5.52
CA LEU A 21 14.74 29.80 5.81
C LEU A 21 15.13 29.10 4.51
N SER A 22 16.44 28.97 4.29
CA SER A 22 16.97 28.03 3.31
C SER A 22 16.59 26.63 3.80
N PHE A 23 15.58 26.07 3.18
CA PHE A 23 15.35 24.62 3.24
C PHE A 23 16.58 23.96 2.63
N SER A 24 17.51 23.55 3.47
CA SER A 24 18.52 22.57 3.05
C SER A 24 17.76 21.32 2.57
N PRO A 25 18.18 20.68 1.46
CA PRO A 25 17.59 19.42 1.06
C PRO A 25 17.72 18.44 2.22
N PHE A 26 16.61 17.85 2.63
CA PHE A 26 16.56 16.80 3.64
C PHE A 26 17.58 15.73 3.26
N THR A 27 18.72 15.72 3.94
CA THR A 27 19.59 14.56 3.88
C THR A 27 18.92 13.50 4.74
N VAL A 28 18.26 12.55 4.09
CA VAL A 28 17.80 11.33 4.75
C VAL A 28 19.08 10.65 5.23
N TYR A 29 19.26 10.59 6.54
CA TYR A 29 20.29 9.71 7.12
C TYR A 29 19.79 8.28 6.88
N SER A 30 20.15 7.71 5.74
CA SER A 30 20.35 6.28 5.63
C SER A 30 21.68 6.02 6.31
N ASP A 31 21.68 5.20 7.33
CA ASP A 31 22.89 4.80 8.03
C ASP A 31 23.79 4.03 7.04
N GLU A 32 24.73 4.73 6.38
CA GLU A 32 25.78 4.10 5.54
C GLU A 32 26.93 3.54 6.38
N ASN A 33 26.84 3.63 7.72
CA ASN A 33 27.81 3.03 8.61
C ASN A 33 27.30 1.68 9.15
N GLU A 34 27.82 0.64 8.53
CA GLU A 34 28.11 -0.71 9.05
C GLU A 34 27.30 -1.15 10.29
N ASN A 35 26.29 -2.01 10.07
CA ASN A 35 25.55 -2.89 10.97
C ASN A 35 24.11 -2.55 11.37
N ALA A 36 23.43 -1.60 10.77
CA ALA A 36 21.98 -1.49 10.94
C ALA A 36 21.26 -1.70 9.60
N ILE A 37 21.36 -2.92 9.04
CA ILE A 37 20.48 -3.37 7.97
C ILE A 37 19.14 -3.70 8.65
N PHE A 38 18.22 -2.73 8.68
CA PHE A 38 16.92 -2.90 9.37
C PHE A 38 15.91 -3.72 8.54
N GLU A 39 16.22 -4.07 7.28
CA GLU A 39 15.31 -4.79 6.39
C GLU A 39 16.10 -5.43 5.24
N GLN A 40 15.62 -6.57 4.69
CA GLN A 40 16.44 -7.42 3.86
C GLN A 40 15.90 -7.61 2.45
N ILE A 41 16.83 -7.68 1.48
CA ILE A 41 16.61 -8.15 0.11
C ILE A 41 17.08 -9.60 0.02
N PHE A 42 16.25 -10.49 -0.52
CA PHE A 42 16.52 -11.91 -0.68
C PHE A 42 16.92 -12.23 -2.12
N GLY A 43 18.21 -12.23 -2.40
CA GLY A 43 18.74 -12.44 -3.76
C GLY A 43 18.73 -11.16 -4.61
N ALA A 44 18.14 -11.21 -5.80
CA ALA A 44 17.97 -10.02 -6.64
C ALA A 44 16.83 -9.15 -6.09
N ASP A 45 17.03 -7.82 -6.07
CA ASP A 45 16.01 -6.87 -5.64
C ASP A 45 14.79 -6.92 -6.59
N ASN A 46 13.68 -7.45 -6.11
CA ASN A 46 12.44 -7.61 -6.86
C ASN A 46 11.42 -6.49 -6.58
N ARG A 47 11.80 -5.47 -5.81
CA ARG A 47 10.92 -4.33 -5.54
C ARG A 47 10.70 -3.48 -6.78
N ILE A 48 9.45 -3.20 -7.10
CA ILE A 48 9.03 -2.44 -8.26
C ILE A 48 8.63 -1.03 -7.82
N THR A 49 9.14 0.00 -8.51
CA THR A 49 8.68 1.37 -8.27
C THR A 49 7.25 1.55 -8.80
N VAL A 50 6.35 2.01 -7.95
CA VAL A 50 4.96 2.31 -8.32
C VAL A 50 4.93 3.65 -9.06
N THR A 51 4.56 3.61 -10.33
CA THR A 51 4.50 4.82 -11.18
C THR A 51 3.17 5.57 -11.04
N ASP A 52 2.07 4.86 -10.77
CA ASP A 52 0.78 5.45 -10.47
C ASP A 52 0.33 5.05 -9.06
N THR A 53 0.48 5.98 -8.14
CA THR A 53 0.12 5.81 -6.73
C THR A 53 -1.35 6.17 -6.44
N THR A 54 -2.13 6.56 -7.45
CA THR A 54 -3.51 7.02 -7.28
C THR A 54 -4.57 5.94 -7.51
N ASN A 55 -4.15 4.75 -7.96
CA ASN A 55 -5.04 3.62 -8.28
C ASN A 55 -4.86 2.42 -7.34
N GLY A 56 -5.81 1.49 -7.38
CA GLY A 56 -5.80 0.25 -6.62
C GLY A 56 -5.78 0.48 -5.11
N PHE A 57 -4.90 -0.21 -4.41
CA PHE A 57 -4.71 -0.03 -2.97
C PHE A 57 -3.64 1.03 -2.64
N PHE A 58 -2.83 1.48 -3.61
CA PHE A 58 -1.71 2.40 -3.39
C PHE A 58 -2.10 3.75 -2.78
N PRO A 59 -3.27 4.38 -3.10
CA PRO A 59 -3.67 5.63 -2.45
C PRO A 59 -3.77 5.52 -0.92
N LYS A 60 -3.97 4.32 -0.39
CA LYS A 60 -4.14 4.06 1.05
C LYS A 60 -2.80 3.90 1.77
N ILE A 61 -1.69 3.85 1.03
CA ILE A 61 -0.33 3.76 1.58
C ILE A 61 0.18 5.18 1.82
N VAL A 62 0.62 5.43 3.04
CA VAL A 62 1.06 6.76 3.46
C VAL A 62 2.53 6.77 3.84
N LYS A 63 3.23 7.84 3.47
CA LYS A 63 4.55 8.16 4.02
C LYS A 63 4.36 8.87 5.36
N ILE A 64 5.11 8.47 6.36
CA ILE A 64 5.16 9.09 7.68
C ILE A 64 6.54 9.71 7.85
N GLU A 65 6.60 10.99 8.21
CA GLU A 65 7.82 11.74 8.48
C GLU A 65 7.70 12.41 9.84
N GLY A 66 8.78 12.45 10.61
CA GLY A 66 8.77 13.05 11.93
C GLY A 66 10.19 13.31 12.45
N ILE A 67 10.29 13.86 13.65
CA ILE A 67 11.56 14.03 14.37
C ILE A 67 11.49 13.15 15.62
N GLY A 68 12.43 12.24 15.73
CA GLY A 68 12.51 11.31 16.85
C GLY A 68 13.93 11.01 17.29
N TYR A 69 14.07 10.39 18.46
CA TYR A 69 15.34 9.91 18.95
C TYR A 69 15.74 8.64 18.21
N HIS A 70 16.91 8.65 17.59
CA HIS A 70 17.46 7.50 16.89
C HIS A 70 18.48 6.80 17.79
N ASP A 71 18.19 5.58 18.19
CA ASP A 71 18.97 4.84 19.20
C ASP A 71 20.40 4.58 18.73
N GLY A 72 20.62 4.30 17.45
CA GLY A 72 21.94 4.06 16.89
C GLY A 72 22.85 5.29 16.89
N SER A 73 22.32 6.49 16.63
CA SER A 73 23.10 7.73 16.64
C SER A 73 23.10 8.45 18.00
N GLY A 74 22.19 8.10 18.89
CA GLY A 74 22.01 8.78 20.18
C GLY A 74 21.51 10.23 20.07
N GLN A 75 20.90 10.60 18.93
CA GLN A 75 20.47 11.98 18.62
C GLN A 75 19.02 12.03 18.12
N TYR A 76 18.42 13.24 18.21
CA TYR A 76 17.15 13.53 17.55
C TYR A 76 17.40 13.86 16.10
N VAL A 77 16.81 13.07 15.22
CA VAL A 77 17.00 13.17 13.77
C VAL A 77 15.66 13.10 13.04
N PRO A 78 15.57 13.60 11.80
CA PRO A 78 14.44 13.30 10.93
C PRO A 78 14.36 11.79 10.67
N LEU A 79 13.20 11.22 10.92
CA LEU A 79 12.90 9.81 10.71
C LEU A 79 11.75 9.69 9.72
N MET A 80 11.69 8.55 9.02
CA MET A 80 10.61 8.25 8.10
C MET A 80 10.18 6.80 8.23
N GLY A 81 8.95 6.56 7.85
CA GLY A 81 8.36 5.23 7.75
C GLY A 81 7.14 5.24 6.83
N THR A 82 6.47 4.14 6.84
CA THR A 82 5.26 3.87 6.05
C THR A 82 4.09 3.58 6.97
N GLY A 83 2.88 3.81 6.50
CA GLY A 83 1.64 3.41 7.18
C GLY A 83 0.53 3.15 6.18
N THR A 84 -0.61 2.75 6.69
CA THR A 84 -1.79 2.36 5.88
C THR A 84 -3.05 3.00 6.44
N MET A 85 -3.82 3.66 5.58
CA MET A 85 -5.17 4.11 5.91
C MET A 85 -6.07 2.90 6.17
N ILE A 86 -6.67 2.82 7.35
CA ILE A 86 -7.60 1.75 7.77
C ILE A 86 -8.99 2.28 8.13
N ALA A 87 -9.15 3.60 8.15
CA ALA A 87 -10.42 4.31 8.26
C ALA A 87 -10.25 5.72 7.64
N SER A 88 -11.31 6.52 7.65
CA SER A 88 -11.28 7.87 7.06
C SER A 88 -10.17 8.78 7.61
N ASP A 89 -9.78 8.61 8.85
CA ASP A 89 -8.80 9.43 9.56
C ASP A 89 -7.88 8.61 10.50
N VAL A 90 -7.75 7.29 10.23
CA VAL A 90 -6.92 6.39 11.01
C VAL A 90 -5.89 5.70 10.14
N VAL A 91 -4.64 5.75 10.58
CA VAL A 91 -3.50 5.06 9.97
C VAL A 91 -2.96 4.01 10.93
N LEU A 92 -2.67 2.83 10.42
CA LEU A 92 -1.94 1.76 11.08
C LEU A 92 -0.48 1.79 10.60
N THR A 93 0.48 1.68 11.54
CA THR A 93 1.92 1.68 11.28
C THR A 93 2.66 0.89 12.37
N SER A 94 3.99 0.75 12.27
CA SER A 94 4.82 0.20 13.34
C SER A 94 5.04 1.21 14.47
N ALA A 95 5.18 0.72 15.69
CA ALA A 95 5.41 1.55 16.86
C ALA A 95 6.73 2.33 16.76
N HIS A 96 7.82 1.67 16.32
CA HIS A 96 9.13 2.31 16.18
C HIS A 96 9.18 3.44 15.12
N VAL A 97 8.17 3.56 14.27
CA VAL A 97 8.04 4.67 13.29
C VAL A 97 7.59 5.98 13.98
N VAL A 98 6.98 5.89 15.15
CA VAL A 98 6.38 7.03 15.86
C VAL A 98 6.77 7.15 17.32
N TYR A 99 7.59 6.22 17.84
CA TYR A 99 7.93 6.14 19.26
C TYR A 99 9.31 5.53 19.46
N SER A 100 10.10 6.14 20.37
CA SER A 100 11.36 5.59 20.87
C SER A 100 11.14 4.85 22.19
N SER A 101 11.39 3.55 22.22
CA SER A 101 11.34 2.75 23.44
C SER A 101 12.50 3.08 24.38
N ALA A 102 13.68 3.45 23.86
CA ALA A 102 14.84 3.83 24.65
C ALA A 102 14.62 5.13 25.43
N LYS A 103 13.82 6.06 24.90
CA LYS A 103 13.50 7.33 25.55
C LYS A 103 12.11 7.36 26.19
N ASN A 104 11.27 6.36 25.89
CA ASN A 104 9.87 6.31 26.32
C ASN A 104 9.10 7.57 25.88
N GLU A 105 9.26 7.97 24.61
CA GLU A 105 8.66 9.19 24.07
C GLU A 105 8.17 9.04 22.63
N TYR A 106 7.12 9.75 22.29
CA TYR A 106 6.62 9.86 20.93
C TYR A 106 7.47 10.83 20.09
N PHE A 107 7.56 10.55 18.79
CA PHE A 107 8.16 11.47 17.84
C PHE A 107 7.32 12.73 17.69
N THR A 108 7.95 13.80 17.25
CA THR A 108 7.34 15.13 17.10
C THR A 108 7.26 15.53 15.63
N ASN A 109 6.48 16.55 15.31
CA ASN A 109 6.34 17.11 13.97
C ASN A 109 5.93 16.05 12.92
N ILE A 110 5.14 15.07 13.34
CA ILE A 110 4.72 13.98 12.45
C ILE A 110 3.80 14.52 11.37
N LYS A 111 4.17 14.23 10.13
CA LYS A 111 3.44 14.53 8.91
C LYS A 111 3.12 13.22 8.19
N VAL A 112 1.87 13.08 7.74
CA VAL A 112 1.37 11.91 7.02
C VAL A 112 0.95 12.34 5.62
N THR A 113 1.52 11.69 4.60
CA THR A 113 1.31 12.04 3.19
C THR A 113 0.96 10.77 2.40
N PRO A 114 -0.29 10.61 1.93
CA PRO A 114 -0.68 9.47 1.09
C PRO A 114 -0.20 9.61 -0.35
N ALA A 115 0.06 8.46 -0.99
CA ALA A 115 0.30 8.34 -2.43
C ALA A 115 1.39 9.26 -3.00
N ILE A 116 2.41 9.61 -2.19
CA ILE A 116 3.50 10.46 -2.69
C ILE A 116 4.31 9.75 -3.78
N THR A 117 4.61 10.44 -4.86
CA THR A 117 5.53 9.96 -5.89
C THR A 117 6.20 11.15 -6.59
N ASP A 118 7.55 11.10 -6.72
CA ASP A 118 8.38 12.12 -7.37
C ASP A 118 8.02 13.57 -6.96
N GLY A 119 7.73 13.78 -5.66
CA GLY A 119 7.34 15.06 -5.09
C GLY A 119 5.87 15.44 -5.26
N SER A 120 5.10 14.69 -6.03
CA SER A 120 3.64 14.85 -6.13
C SER A 120 2.95 14.34 -4.88
N THR A 121 1.97 15.07 -4.38
CA THR A 121 1.14 14.72 -3.21
C THR A 121 -0.34 14.85 -3.57
N PRO A 122 -0.88 13.93 -4.36
CA PRO A 122 -2.20 14.08 -5.01
C PRO A 122 -3.36 14.28 -4.02
N PHE A 123 -3.21 13.79 -2.79
CA PHE A 123 -4.22 13.92 -1.73
C PHE A 123 -3.80 14.90 -0.62
N GLY A 124 -2.68 15.63 -0.82
CA GLY A 124 -2.11 16.52 0.20
C GLY A 124 -1.49 15.77 1.38
N ALA A 125 -1.33 16.48 2.49
CA ALA A 125 -0.75 15.95 3.71
C ALA A 125 -1.50 16.48 4.94
N THR A 126 -1.32 15.81 6.08
CA THR A 126 -1.90 16.22 7.36
C THR A 126 -0.95 15.94 8.51
N GLY A 127 -1.16 16.65 9.61
CA GLY A 127 -0.58 16.32 10.91
C GLY A 127 -1.39 15.26 11.64
N VAL A 128 -1.02 15.03 12.87
CA VAL A 128 -1.53 13.99 13.77
C VAL A 128 -2.31 14.61 14.91
N ALA A 129 -3.49 14.09 15.20
CA ALA A 129 -4.32 14.47 16.35
C ALA A 129 -4.01 13.61 17.59
N GLN A 130 -3.74 12.32 17.39
CA GLN A 130 -3.42 11.36 18.46
C GLN A 130 -2.56 10.24 17.92
N ILE A 131 -1.68 9.70 18.75
CA ILE A 131 -0.94 8.46 18.51
C ILE A 131 -1.16 7.53 19.69
N LYS A 132 -1.28 6.24 19.39
CA LYS A 132 -1.30 5.19 20.40
C LYS A 132 -0.46 4.02 19.93
N ILE A 133 0.48 3.58 20.75
CA ILE A 133 1.24 2.35 20.51
C ILE A 133 0.63 1.19 21.29
N ASN A 134 1.02 -0.03 20.98
CA ASN A 134 0.78 -1.17 21.85
C ASN A 134 1.55 -0.96 23.17
N ASP A 135 0.87 -0.99 24.32
CA ASP A 135 1.47 -0.76 25.63
C ASP A 135 2.62 -1.75 25.94
N ALA A 136 2.54 -2.98 25.44
CA ALA A 136 3.59 -3.97 25.58
C ALA A 136 4.88 -3.57 24.83
N TYR A 137 4.81 -2.78 23.77
CA TYR A 137 5.98 -2.33 23.01
C TYR A 137 6.86 -1.39 23.85
N ALA A 138 6.28 -0.52 24.66
CA ALA A 138 7.03 0.42 25.48
C ALA A 138 7.96 -0.28 26.49
N SER A 139 7.53 -1.42 27.05
CA SER A 139 8.28 -2.19 28.03
C SER A 139 9.09 -3.34 27.44
N ASN A 140 8.67 -3.88 26.30
CA ASN A 140 9.29 -5.00 25.61
C ASN A 140 9.21 -4.80 24.10
N PRO A 141 10.11 -3.97 23.50
CA PRO A 141 10.13 -3.72 22.07
C PRO A 141 10.55 -4.98 21.31
N ASN A 142 9.57 -5.65 20.71
CA ASN A 142 9.76 -6.81 19.87
C ASN A 142 8.81 -6.76 18.66
N PRO A 143 9.08 -7.54 17.62
CA PRO A 143 8.29 -7.50 16.38
C PRO A 143 6.79 -7.78 16.55
N GLU A 144 6.41 -8.56 17.54
CA GLU A 144 5.02 -8.97 17.78
C GLU A 144 4.17 -7.84 18.37
N ASN A 145 4.84 -6.91 19.09
CA ASN A 145 4.24 -5.74 19.73
C ASN A 145 4.40 -4.45 18.92
N ASP A 146 5.15 -4.50 17.82
CA ASP A 146 5.58 -3.32 17.07
C ASP A 146 4.49 -2.82 16.12
N TYR A 147 3.44 -2.24 16.69
CA TYR A 147 2.38 -1.57 15.95
C TYR A 147 1.83 -0.35 16.69
N ALA A 148 1.38 0.62 15.93
CA ALA A 148 0.82 1.88 16.39
C ALA A 148 -0.37 2.31 15.54
N VAL A 149 -1.23 3.10 16.15
CA VAL A 149 -2.40 3.71 15.51
C VAL A 149 -2.27 5.22 15.60
N ILE A 150 -2.43 5.89 14.45
CA ILE A 150 -2.41 7.33 14.33
C ILE A 150 -3.81 7.82 13.96
N LYS A 151 -4.36 8.73 14.77
CA LYS A 151 -5.52 9.54 14.40
C LYS A 151 -5.03 10.79 13.68
N LEU A 152 -5.51 11.01 12.47
CA LEU A 152 -5.14 12.16 11.65
C LEU A 152 -5.90 13.42 12.07
N SER A 153 -5.28 14.58 11.86
CA SER A 153 -5.96 15.88 12.06
C SER A 153 -6.98 16.19 10.97
N LYS A 154 -6.90 15.52 9.80
CA LYS A 154 -7.84 15.63 8.68
C LYS A 154 -8.16 14.24 8.12
N PRO A 155 -9.41 13.98 7.71
CA PRO A 155 -9.84 12.66 7.24
C PRO A 155 -9.43 12.42 5.77
N LEU A 156 -8.13 12.23 5.50
CA LEU A 156 -7.61 11.98 4.15
C LEU A 156 -8.17 10.71 3.52
N GLY A 157 -8.56 9.71 4.34
CA GLY A 157 -9.17 8.48 3.88
C GLY A 157 -10.53 8.64 3.19
N THR A 158 -11.17 9.80 3.32
CA THR A 158 -12.37 10.13 2.53
C THR A 158 -12.07 10.30 1.04
N GLN A 159 -10.81 10.61 0.71
CA GLN A 159 -10.35 10.80 -0.67
C GLN A 159 -9.56 9.57 -1.16
N THR A 160 -8.70 9.02 -0.33
CA THR A 160 -7.84 7.87 -0.69
C THR A 160 -8.59 6.53 -0.61
N GLY A 161 -9.69 6.44 0.13
CA GLY A 161 -10.22 5.20 0.66
C GLY A 161 -9.33 4.66 1.79
N TYR A 162 -9.65 3.47 2.27
CA TYR A 162 -8.91 2.75 3.31
C TYR A 162 -9.03 1.24 3.11
N LEU A 163 -8.17 0.47 3.77
CA LEU A 163 -8.12 -0.98 3.68
C LEU A 163 -8.81 -1.61 4.89
N SER A 164 -9.44 -2.77 4.66
CA SER A 164 -9.93 -3.64 5.73
C SER A 164 -8.77 -4.42 6.37
N LEU A 165 -9.00 -4.91 7.58
CA LEU A 165 -8.08 -5.83 8.25
C LEU A 165 -8.64 -7.25 8.22
N SER A 166 -7.75 -8.24 8.24
CA SER A 166 -8.12 -9.65 8.25
C SER A 166 -7.12 -10.47 9.08
N THR A 167 -7.59 -11.54 9.69
CA THR A 167 -6.72 -12.58 10.26
C THR A 167 -6.50 -13.74 9.29
N ASN A 168 -7.12 -13.68 8.10
CA ASN A 168 -7.06 -14.75 7.11
C ASN A 168 -5.73 -14.73 6.35
N ILE A 169 -4.77 -15.45 6.88
CA ILE A 169 -3.47 -15.69 6.26
C ILE A 169 -2.90 -17.00 6.81
N LYS A 170 -2.29 -17.80 5.95
CA LYS A 170 -1.67 -19.09 6.30
C LYS A 170 -0.23 -19.13 5.78
N THR A 171 0.56 -20.04 6.31
CA THR A 171 1.87 -20.40 5.76
C THR A 171 1.73 -20.88 4.32
N GLY A 172 2.55 -20.34 3.43
CA GLY A 172 2.50 -20.59 2.00
C GLY A 172 1.61 -19.62 1.21
N ASP A 173 0.71 -18.88 1.86
CA ASP A 173 -0.16 -17.92 1.18
C ASP A 173 0.64 -16.79 0.54
N TYR A 174 0.13 -16.32 -0.57
CA TYR A 174 0.60 -15.10 -1.20
C TYR A 174 0.36 -13.89 -0.31
N ALA A 175 1.36 -13.02 -0.28
CA ALA A 175 1.27 -11.72 0.36
C ALA A 175 2.00 -10.65 -0.47
N GLN A 176 1.59 -9.42 -0.29
CA GLN A 176 2.17 -8.27 -0.97
C GLN A 176 2.31 -7.09 0.00
N THR A 177 3.21 -6.17 -0.35
CA THR A 177 3.45 -4.96 0.44
C THR A 177 3.77 -3.78 -0.47
N ALA A 178 3.46 -2.57 -0.01
CA ALA A 178 3.94 -1.34 -0.63
C ALA A 178 4.34 -0.34 0.44
N GLY A 179 5.37 0.46 0.16
CA GLY A 179 5.87 1.44 1.11
C GLY A 179 6.94 2.36 0.54
N TYR A 180 7.54 3.14 1.41
CA TYR A 180 8.47 4.22 1.06
C TYR A 180 9.87 3.93 1.57
N PRO A 181 10.73 3.23 0.81
CA PRO A 181 12.08 2.94 1.23
C PRO A 181 12.99 4.17 1.14
N GLY A 182 13.98 4.23 2.03
CA GLY A 182 14.97 5.30 2.07
C GLY A 182 15.94 5.29 0.88
N ASP A 183 16.22 4.12 0.30
CA ASP A 183 17.08 3.94 -0.89
C ASP A 183 16.42 4.38 -2.21
N ARG A 184 15.12 4.65 -2.21
CA ARG A 184 14.36 5.23 -3.34
C ARG A 184 13.53 6.42 -2.85
N PRO A 185 14.19 7.53 -2.46
CA PRO A 185 13.52 8.64 -1.79
C PRO A 185 12.39 9.23 -2.63
N GLY A 186 11.24 9.46 -1.98
CA GLY A 186 10.05 10.04 -2.63
C GLY A 186 9.29 9.10 -3.55
N LYS A 187 9.69 7.82 -3.64
CA LYS A 187 9.03 6.81 -4.48
C LYS A 187 8.40 5.73 -3.63
N MET A 188 7.18 5.36 -3.95
CA MET A 188 6.56 4.16 -3.43
C MET A 188 7.13 2.95 -4.18
N VAL A 189 7.42 1.87 -3.45
CA VAL A 189 7.75 0.58 -4.04
C VAL A 189 6.71 -0.46 -3.66
N PHE A 190 6.58 -1.46 -4.51
CA PHE A 190 5.75 -2.64 -4.33
C PHE A 190 6.63 -3.88 -4.38
N ALA A 191 6.34 -4.87 -3.55
CA ALA A 191 6.93 -6.20 -3.62
C ALA A 191 5.91 -7.25 -3.17
N SER A 192 6.12 -8.50 -3.59
CA SER A 192 5.24 -9.61 -3.24
C SER A 192 6.02 -10.92 -3.12
N GLY A 193 5.41 -11.90 -2.48
CA GLY A 193 5.97 -13.22 -2.27
C GLY A 193 5.03 -14.05 -1.40
N ASN A 194 5.55 -15.09 -0.77
CA ASN A 194 4.75 -15.96 0.07
C ASN A 194 5.11 -15.81 1.55
N ILE A 195 4.13 -16.08 2.40
CA ILE A 195 4.34 -16.16 3.85
C ILE A 195 5.08 -17.45 4.18
N GLU A 196 6.24 -17.32 4.79
CA GLU A 196 7.07 -18.47 5.20
C GLU A 196 6.51 -19.13 6.47
N ASN A 197 6.06 -18.31 7.45
CA ASN A 197 5.46 -18.80 8.69
C ASN A 197 4.41 -17.82 9.23
N VAL A 198 3.29 -18.38 9.68
CA VAL A 198 2.29 -17.68 10.47
C VAL A 198 2.41 -18.14 11.91
N LEU A 199 2.81 -17.23 12.80
CA LEU A 199 2.86 -17.41 14.24
C LEU A 199 1.67 -16.72 14.90
N GLU A 200 1.50 -16.89 16.20
CA GLU A 200 0.37 -16.31 16.92
C GLU A 200 0.24 -14.79 16.70
N ASN A 201 1.34 -14.05 16.87
CA ASN A 201 1.37 -12.58 16.79
C ASN A 201 2.32 -12.05 15.71
N LYS A 202 2.93 -12.92 14.89
CA LYS A 202 3.95 -12.55 13.92
C LYS A 202 3.80 -13.30 12.60
N LEU A 203 4.11 -12.61 11.50
CA LEU A 203 4.30 -13.19 10.17
C LEU A 203 5.78 -13.15 9.81
N ASN A 204 6.31 -14.21 9.21
CA ASN A 204 7.64 -14.24 8.60
C ASN A 204 7.51 -14.46 7.08
N TYR A 205 8.32 -13.77 6.29
CA TYR A 205 8.26 -13.83 4.82
C TYR A 205 9.59 -13.41 4.19
N LYS A 206 9.77 -13.73 2.90
CA LYS A 206 10.92 -13.33 2.08
C LYS A 206 10.53 -12.31 0.99
N ILE A 207 9.63 -11.41 1.31
CA ILE A 207 9.29 -10.28 0.46
C ILE A 207 10.33 -9.19 0.71
N ASP A 208 10.95 -8.67 -0.35
CA ASP A 208 12.02 -7.68 -0.26
C ASP A 208 11.53 -6.37 0.34
N THR A 209 12.27 -5.85 1.32
CA THR A 209 12.05 -4.54 1.94
C THR A 209 13.36 -3.82 2.21
N ARG A 210 13.31 -2.52 2.44
CA ARG A 210 14.43 -1.66 2.86
C ARG A 210 13.95 -0.64 3.87
N GLY A 211 14.90 -0.11 4.67
CA GLY A 211 14.68 0.92 5.67
C GLY A 211 13.77 2.05 5.17
N GLY A 212 12.76 2.42 5.96
CA GLY A 212 11.66 3.30 5.57
C GLY A 212 10.36 2.58 5.17
N GLN A 213 10.42 1.28 4.84
CA GLN A 213 9.21 0.48 4.65
C GLN A 213 8.62 -0.03 5.96
N SER A 214 9.27 0.19 7.09
CA SER A 214 8.70 -0.03 8.43
C SER A 214 7.31 0.58 8.54
N GLY A 215 6.33 -0.21 9.01
CA GLY A 215 4.92 0.18 9.07
C GLY A 215 4.12 -0.09 7.78
N SER A 216 4.76 -0.58 6.71
CA SER A 216 4.04 -1.02 5.50
C SER A 216 3.06 -2.13 5.81
N PRO A 217 1.89 -2.17 5.17
CA PRO A 217 0.98 -3.28 5.32
C PRO A 217 1.54 -4.55 4.70
N ILE A 218 1.29 -5.69 5.32
CA ILE A 218 1.31 -6.98 4.65
C ILE A 218 -0.13 -7.27 4.28
N LEU A 219 -0.38 -7.40 2.98
CA LEU A 219 -1.72 -7.61 2.43
C LEU A 219 -1.84 -9.05 1.95
N ASN A 220 -2.99 -9.67 2.22
CA ASN A 220 -3.38 -10.92 1.57
C ASN A 220 -3.81 -10.68 0.11
N ALA A 221 -4.21 -11.73 -0.58
CA ALA A 221 -4.65 -11.65 -1.97
C ALA A 221 -5.91 -10.80 -2.20
N ASP A 222 -6.72 -10.60 -1.15
CA ASP A 222 -7.92 -9.75 -1.19
C ASP A 222 -7.61 -8.28 -0.87
N ASN A 223 -6.33 -7.91 -0.79
CA ASN A 223 -5.84 -6.59 -0.37
C ASN A 223 -6.27 -6.19 1.05
N GLU A 224 -6.50 -7.15 1.94
CA GLU A 224 -6.77 -6.89 3.33
C GLU A 224 -5.47 -6.89 4.13
N VAL A 225 -5.36 -6.00 5.11
CA VAL A 225 -4.18 -5.92 5.98
C VAL A 225 -4.18 -7.12 6.93
N VAL A 226 -3.18 -7.97 6.83
CA VAL A 226 -2.96 -9.14 7.71
C VAL A 226 -1.79 -8.95 8.66
N GLY A 227 -0.99 -7.91 8.44
CA GLY A 227 0.15 -7.57 9.30
C GLY A 227 0.73 -6.20 9.00
N VAL A 228 1.63 -5.75 9.88
CA VAL A 228 2.37 -4.48 9.81
C VAL A 228 3.85 -4.80 9.81
N HIS A 229 4.55 -4.48 8.73
CA HIS A 229 5.99 -4.73 8.59
C HIS A 229 6.77 -4.04 9.71
N SER A 230 7.60 -4.81 10.41
CA SER A 230 8.34 -4.35 11.58
C SER A 230 9.86 -4.38 11.36
N GLY A 231 10.38 -5.35 10.61
CA GLY A 231 11.81 -5.50 10.43
C GLY A 231 12.19 -6.87 9.88
N PHE A 232 13.34 -7.39 10.29
CA PHE A 232 13.90 -8.61 9.75
C PHE A 232 14.65 -9.44 10.81
N ASN A 233 14.82 -10.74 10.53
CA ASN A 233 15.78 -11.61 11.18
C ASN A 233 16.96 -11.78 10.21
N PRO A 234 18.19 -11.42 10.58
CA PRO A 234 19.32 -11.44 9.66
C PRO A 234 19.44 -12.76 8.88
N ASP A 235 19.57 -12.66 7.55
CA ASP A 235 19.75 -13.77 6.59
C ASP A 235 18.64 -14.84 6.59
N VAL A 236 17.52 -14.59 7.27
CA VAL A 236 16.44 -15.58 7.42
C VAL A 236 15.14 -15.11 6.79
N THR A 237 14.52 -14.06 7.36
CA THR A 237 13.21 -13.55 6.93
C THR A 237 13.03 -12.09 7.32
N ASN A 238 12.20 -11.38 6.58
CA ASN A 238 11.51 -10.20 7.07
C ASN A 238 10.32 -10.63 7.94
N HIS A 239 9.83 -9.73 8.80
CA HIS A 239 8.72 -10.04 9.68
C HIS A 239 7.75 -8.85 9.87
N ALA A 240 6.54 -9.19 10.29
CA ALA A 240 5.49 -8.22 10.60
C ALA A 240 4.77 -8.59 11.90
N ALA A 241 4.29 -7.59 12.64
CA ALA A 241 3.26 -7.79 13.65
C ALA A 241 1.97 -8.24 12.95
N ARG A 242 1.44 -9.40 13.34
CA ARG A 242 0.23 -9.97 12.75
C ARG A 242 -1.01 -9.22 13.25
N VAL A 243 -2.03 -9.08 12.41
CA VAL A 243 -3.35 -8.59 12.85
C VAL A 243 -3.96 -9.58 13.84
N THR A 244 -4.24 -9.08 15.04
CA THR A 244 -4.74 -9.85 16.17
C THR A 244 -5.90 -9.13 16.87
N PRO A 245 -6.68 -9.80 17.73
CA PRO A 245 -7.68 -9.12 18.55
C PRO A 245 -7.12 -7.97 19.42
N SER A 246 -5.87 -8.09 19.89
CA SER A 246 -5.19 -7.03 20.65
C SER A 246 -4.94 -5.81 19.80
N MET A 247 -4.48 -5.98 18.55
CA MET A 247 -4.31 -4.88 17.60
C MET A 247 -5.67 -4.21 17.29
N LEU A 248 -6.73 -4.97 17.10
CA LEU A 248 -8.07 -4.44 16.89
C LEU A 248 -8.59 -3.66 18.09
N SER A 249 -8.29 -4.11 19.30
CA SER A 249 -8.65 -3.38 20.55
C SER A 249 -7.94 -2.03 20.61
N LEU A 250 -6.66 -1.97 20.22
CA LEU A 250 -5.92 -0.71 20.13
C LEU A 250 -6.54 0.23 19.10
N ILE A 251 -6.84 -0.26 17.89
CA ILE A 251 -7.48 0.51 16.82
C ILE A 251 -8.82 1.09 17.28
N ASN A 252 -9.67 0.26 17.88
CA ASN A 252 -10.98 0.69 18.39
C ASN A 252 -10.86 1.74 19.51
N SER A 253 -9.80 1.71 20.31
CA SER A 253 -9.57 2.70 21.37
C SER A 253 -9.23 4.10 20.85
N VAL A 254 -8.77 4.21 19.61
CA VAL A 254 -8.45 5.48 18.92
C VAL A 254 -9.62 5.94 18.04
N ASN A 255 -10.43 5.02 17.56
CA ASN A 255 -11.49 5.28 16.59
C ASN A 255 -12.87 4.77 17.05
N PRO A 256 -13.41 5.23 18.18
CA PRO A 256 -14.65 4.70 18.72
C PRO A 256 -15.89 5.08 17.89
N SER A 257 -15.81 5.99 16.92
CA SER A 257 -16.98 6.59 16.27
C SER A 257 -16.95 6.66 14.75
N SER A 258 -15.84 6.43 14.08
CA SER A 258 -15.75 6.50 12.62
C SER A 258 -15.83 5.10 12.02
N GLY A 259 -17.03 4.68 11.68
CA GLY A 259 -17.38 3.45 10.95
C GLY A 259 -16.51 2.25 11.31
N ALA A 260 -17.10 1.14 11.71
CA ALA A 260 -16.37 -0.05 12.08
C ALA A 260 -15.21 -0.29 11.09
N VAL A 261 -13.96 -0.34 11.60
CA VAL A 261 -12.84 -0.89 10.82
C VAL A 261 -13.34 -2.25 10.33
N SER A 262 -13.50 -2.38 9.02
CA SER A 262 -14.04 -3.62 8.45
C SER A 262 -13.06 -4.73 8.78
N PHE A 263 -13.49 -5.65 9.62
CA PHE A 263 -12.70 -6.80 10.01
C PHE A 263 -13.39 -8.04 9.49
N THR A 264 -12.74 -8.72 8.59
CA THR A 264 -13.18 -10.03 8.11
C THR A 264 -12.53 -11.12 8.96
N ASN A 265 -13.31 -11.69 9.85
CA ASN A 265 -13.03 -13.06 10.33
C ASN A 265 -13.37 -13.98 9.16
N ALA A 266 -12.39 -14.28 8.33
CA ALA A 266 -12.62 -15.31 7.33
C ALA A 266 -12.51 -16.68 7.99
N GLU A 267 -13.62 -17.36 8.09
CA GLU A 267 -13.66 -18.82 7.89
C GLU A 267 -12.96 -19.10 6.53
N PRO A 268 -12.31 -20.26 6.31
CA PRO A 268 -11.62 -20.55 5.06
C PRO A 268 -12.57 -20.28 3.92
N THR A 269 -12.16 -19.37 3.04
CA THR A 269 -13.00 -18.77 2.02
C THR A 269 -13.66 -19.85 1.17
N GLN A 270 -14.98 -20.00 1.35
CA GLN A 270 -15.82 -20.48 0.26
C GLN A 270 -15.53 -19.62 -0.97
N SER A 271 -15.31 -20.26 -2.10
CA SER A 271 -14.98 -19.61 -3.36
C SER A 271 -15.89 -18.40 -3.63
N ALA A 272 -15.31 -17.20 -3.64
CA ALA A 272 -16.02 -15.95 -3.84
C ALA A 272 -16.35 -15.76 -5.33
N PRO A 273 -17.45 -15.09 -5.68
CA PRO A 273 -17.76 -14.79 -7.07
C PRO A 273 -16.76 -13.78 -7.66
N VAL A 274 -16.31 -14.02 -8.89
CA VAL A 274 -15.68 -13.01 -9.73
C VAL A 274 -16.73 -12.51 -10.70
N TYR A 275 -17.04 -11.21 -10.61
CA TYR A 275 -18.04 -10.56 -11.45
C TYR A 275 -17.41 -10.12 -12.77
N ARG A 276 -18.18 -10.25 -13.86
CA ARG A 276 -17.86 -9.66 -15.15
C ARG A 276 -18.72 -8.44 -15.39
N LEU A 277 -18.08 -7.34 -15.77
CA LEU A 277 -18.72 -6.08 -16.06
C LEU A 277 -18.36 -5.65 -17.49
N TYR A 278 -19.29 -5.05 -18.21
CA TYR A 278 -19.09 -4.52 -19.56
C TYR A 278 -19.38 -3.02 -19.60
N HIS A 279 -18.51 -2.26 -20.25
CA HIS A 279 -18.72 -0.84 -20.45
C HIS A 279 -18.96 -0.52 -21.93
N GLU A 280 -20.17 -0.11 -22.25
CA GLU A 280 -20.62 0.06 -23.65
C GLU A 280 -19.82 1.17 -24.37
N GLY A 281 -19.49 2.27 -23.69
CA GLY A 281 -18.74 3.39 -24.27
C GLY A 281 -17.29 3.06 -24.63
N SER A 282 -16.60 2.24 -23.84
CA SER A 282 -15.22 1.81 -24.10
C SER A 282 -15.13 0.47 -24.83
N LYS A 283 -16.22 -0.30 -24.87
CA LYS A 283 -16.25 -1.69 -25.40
C LYS A 283 -15.25 -2.59 -24.66
N ARG A 284 -15.19 -2.47 -23.33
CA ARG A 284 -14.26 -3.20 -22.46
C ARG A 284 -14.99 -4.02 -21.42
N HIS A 285 -14.38 -5.14 -21.06
CA HIS A 285 -14.80 -5.93 -19.91
C HIS A 285 -13.86 -5.67 -18.71
N HIS A 286 -14.42 -5.83 -17.53
CA HIS A 286 -13.70 -5.72 -16.27
C HIS A 286 -14.10 -6.88 -15.36
N PHE A 287 -13.09 -7.48 -14.69
CA PHE A 287 -13.29 -8.64 -13.83
C PHE A 287 -12.83 -8.29 -12.41
N THR A 288 -13.68 -8.53 -11.43
CA THR A 288 -13.39 -8.24 -10.03
C THR A 288 -14.11 -9.20 -9.08
N SER A 289 -13.44 -9.59 -8.00
CA SER A 289 -14.07 -10.26 -6.86
C SER A 289 -14.61 -9.26 -5.82
N SER A 290 -14.25 -7.99 -5.94
CA SER A 290 -14.69 -6.94 -5.02
C SER A 290 -16.12 -6.50 -5.30
N LEU A 291 -17.05 -6.83 -4.40
CA LEU A 291 -18.44 -6.38 -4.48
C LEU A 291 -18.55 -4.84 -4.46
N ASN A 292 -17.66 -4.17 -3.72
CA ASN A 292 -17.62 -2.72 -3.66
C ASN A 292 -17.19 -2.09 -5.00
N GLU A 293 -16.13 -2.61 -5.64
CA GLU A 293 -15.69 -2.18 -6.97
C GLU A 293 -16.79 -2.40 -7.99
N ARG A 294 -17.38 -3.60 -8.04
CA ARG A 294 -18.53 -3.93 -8.91
C ARG A 294 -19.66 -2.91 -8.73
N ASN A 295 -20.10 -2.67 -7.50
CA ASN A 295 -21.21 -1.75 -7.21
C ASN A 295 -20.88 -0.31 -7.60
N THR A 296 -19.64 0.13 -7.38
CA THR A 296 -19.17 1.48 -7.75
C THR A 296 -19.15 1.66 -9.27
N LEU A 297 -18.61 0.70 -10.00
CA LEU A 297 -18.56 0.74 -11.47
C LEU A 297 -19.97 0.79 -12.06
N VAL A 298 -20.88 -0.03 -11.57
CA VAL A 298 -22.27 -0.04 -12.05
C VAL A 298 -23.00 1.26 -11.71
N SER A 299 -22.94 1.72 -10.44
CA SER A 299 -23.76 2.83 -10.00
C SER A 299 -23.24 4.21 -10.42
N LYS A 300 -21.93 4.38 -10.60
CA LYS A 300 -21.31 5.69 -10.84
C LYS A 300 -20.63 5.83 -12.20
N HIS A 301 -20.25 4.72 -12.84
CA HIS A 301 -19.42 4.75 -14.04
C HIS A 301 -20.07 4.09 -15.27
N GLY A 302 -21.35 3.74 -15.18
CA GLY A 302 -22.13 3.25 -16.34
C GLY A 302 -21.77 1.85 -16.84
N TRP A 303 -21.10 1.03 -16.00
CA TRP A 303 -20.82 -0.34 -16.32
C TRP A 303 -22.07 -1.21 -16.19
N ILE A 304 -22.21 -2.19 -17.05
CA ILE A 304 -23.28 -3.20 -17.03
C ILE A 304 -22.74 -4.44 -16.34
N ASP A 305 -23.44 -4.91 -15.31
CA ASP A 305 -23.11 -6.16 -14.63
C ASP A 305 -23.62 -7.35 -15.45
N GLU A 306 -22.71 -8.18 -15.93
CA GLU A 306 -23.02 -9.40 -16.67
C GLU A 306 -23.11 -10.65 -15.77
N GLY A 307 -22.97 -10.45 -14.43
CA GLY A 307 -23.07 -11.51 -13.44
C GLY A 307 -21.75 -12.16 -13.10
N VAL A 308 -21.81 -13.36 -12.53
CA VAL A 308 -20.65 -14.12 -12.07
C VAL A 308 -20.02 -14.86 -13.25
N ALA A 309 -18.75 -14.54 -13.52
CA ALA A 309 -17.96 -15.21 -14.57
C ALA A 309 -17.44 -16.58 -14.12
N TRP A 310 -16.90 -16.64 -12.88
CA TRP A 310 -16.42 -17.84 -12.21
C TRP A 310 -16.32 -17.59 -10.70
N LYS A 311 -15.78 -18.55 -9.98
CA LYS A 311 -15.50 -18.40 -8.56
C LYS A 311 -14.01 -18.48 -8.27
N THR A 312 -13.56 -17.74 -7.25
CA THR A 312 -12.16 -17.75 -6.79
C THR A 312 -11.79 -19.10 -6.19
N GLY A 313 -10.50 -19.39 -6.15
CA GLY A 313 -9.91 -20.52 -5.41
C GLY A 313 -8.98 -20.06 -4.31
N ASP A 314 -7.97 -20.88 -4.05
CA ASP A 314 -6.98 -20.70 -2.98
C ASP A 314 -5.56 -21.14 -3.41
N VAL A 315 -5.26 -21.16 -4.72
CA VAL A 315 -4.03 -21.74 -5.26
C VAL A 315 -2.94 -20.72 -5.49
N ALA A 316 -3.20 -19.71 -6.33
CA ALA A 316 -2.21 -18.69 -6.68
C ALA A 316 -2.87 -17.34 -6.96
N PRO A 317 -2.18 -16.22 -6.65
CA PRO A 317 -2.71 -14.90 -6.94
C PRO A 317 -2.89 -14.68 -8.43
N VAL A 318 -3.99 -14.05 -8.80
CA VAL A 318 -4.22 -13.51 -10.13
C VAL A 318 -4.03 -11.99 -10.07
N TYR A 319 -3.00 -11.53 -10.76
CA TYR A 319 -2.66 -10.09 -10.86
C TYR A 319 -3.48 -9.44 -11.96
N ARG A 320 -3.87 -8.19 -11.72
CA ARG A 320 -4.48 -7.34 -12.72
C ARG A 320 -3.54 -6.21 -13.11
N LEU A 321 -3.33 -6.06 -14.42
CA LEU A 321 -2.54 -4.98 -15.00
C LEU A 321 -3.42 -4.11 -15.87
N TYR A 322 -3.24 -2.81 -15.83
CA TYR A 322 -3.99 -1.83 -16.62
C TYR A 322 -3.09 -1.11 -17.62
N ASN A 323 -3.54 -1.02 -18.86
CA ASN A 323 -2.90 -0.23 -19.91
C ASN A 323 -3.72 1.01 -20.22
N ALA A 324 -3.22 2.18 -19.81
CA ALA A 324 -3.92 3.46 -20.01
C ALA A 324 -4.09 3.84 -21.50
N GLY A 325 -3.18 3.41 -22.36
CA GLY A 325 -3.23 3.71 -23.81
C GLY A 325 -4.33 2.95 -24.53
N THR A 326 -4.56 1.69 -24.16
CA THR A 326 -5.62 0.84 -24.75
C THR A 326 -6.86 0.75 -23.88
N LYS A 327 -6.78 1.21 -22.61
CA LYS A 327 -7.82 1.03 -21.56
C LYS A 327 -8.15 -0.45 -21.32
N ASP A 328 -7.16 -1.30 -21.43
CA ASP A 328 -7.28 -2.74 -21.33
C ASP A 328 -6.79 -3.24 -19.98
N HIS A 329 -7.37 -4.32 -19.47
CA HIS A 329 -6.92 -5.01 -18.28
C HIS A 329 -6.45 -6.42 -18.64
N LEU A 330 -5.26 -6.78 -18.18
CA LEU A 330 -4.73 -8.13 -18.33
C LEU A 330 -4.70 -8.81 -16.95
N LEU A 331 -5.18 -10.07 -16.92
CA LEU A 331 -5.13 -10.95 -15.75
C LEU A 331 -4.12 -12.06 -15.98
N THR A 332 -3.21 -12.26 -15.02
CA THR A 332 -2.20 -13.32 -15.10
C THR A 332 -1.78 -13.82 -13.71
N THR A 333 -1.37 -15.08 -13.64
CA THR A 333 -0.67 -15.66 -12.48
C THR A 333 0.86 -15.64 -12.65
N ASP A 334 1.37 -15.23 -13.83
CA ASP A 334 2.79 -15.23 -14.15
C ASP A 334 3.44 -13.89 -13.77
N MET A 335 4.30 -13.93 -12.76
CA MET A 335 5.02 -12.74 -12.30
C MET A 335 6.03 -12.23 -13.32
N ASN A 336 6.57 -13.07 -14.21
CA ASN A 336 7.45 -12.61 -15.29
C ASN A 336 6.65 -11.78 -16.31
N GLU A 337 5.41 -12.19 -16.62
CA GLU A 337 4.51 -11.41 -17.46
C GLU A 337 4.17 -10.07 -16.80
N VAL A 338 3.90 -10.05 -15.50
CA VAL A 338 3.68 -8.81 -14.73
C VAL A 338 4.86 -7.85 -14.88
N GLN A 339 6.08 -8.31 -14.63
CA GLN A 339 7.29 -7.48 -14.70
C GLN A 339 7.56 -6.97 -16.12
N THR A 340 7.38 -7.84 -17.12
CA THR A 340 7.57 -7.49 -18.53
C THR A 340 6.60 -6.41 -18.99
N LEU A 341 5.34 -6.52 -18.61
CA LEU A 341 4.31 -5.55 -18.97
C LEU A 341 4.52 -4.21 -18.25
N GLN A 342 4.92 -4.22 -16.97
CA GLN A 342 5.28 -3.00 -16.25
C GLN A 342 6.46 -2.26 -16.92
N ALA A 343 7.45 -2.99 -17.41
CA ALA A 343 8.60 -2.39 -18.11
C ALA A 343 8.20 -1.65 -19.40
N VAL A 344 7.04 -1.97 -19.98
CA VAL A 344 6.49 -1.33 -21.18
C VAL A 344 5.27 -0.43 -20.88
N GLY A 345 5.09 -0.05 -19.60
CA GLY A 345 4.16 1.00 -19.20
C GLY A 345 2.77 0.53 -18.76
N TRP A 346 2.56 -0.76 -18.51
CA TRP A 346 1.36 -1.23 -17.82
C TRP A 346 1.45 -0.94 -16.33
N VAL A 347 0.32 -0.61 -15.73
CA VAL A 347 0.20 -0.38 -14.28
C VAL A 347 -0.25 -1.68 -13.62
N ASN A 348 0.53 -2.19 -12.66
CA ASN A 348 0.12 -3.33 -11.85
C ASN A 348 -0.82 -2.85 -10.75
N GLU A 349 -2.07 -3.32 -10.77
CA GLU A 349 -3.11 -3.03 -9.78
C GLU A 349 -3.08 -4.01 -8.59
N GLY A 350 -2.12 -4.94 -8.57
CA GLY A 350 -1.97 -5.95 -7.53
C GLY A 350 -2.73 -7.24 -7.82
N ALA A 351 -2.73 -8.14 -6.85
CA ALA A 351 -3.53 -9.35 -6.87
C ALA A 351 -5.01 -9.00 -6.62
N VAL A 352 -5.90 -9.45 -7.48
CA VAL A 352 -7.33 -9.11 -7.42
C VAL A 352 -8.21 -10.28 -6.95
N PHE A 353 -7.71 -11.51 -7.05
CA PHE A 353 -8.31 -12.73 -6.48
C PHE A 353 -7.31 -13.90 -6.57
N GLN A 354 -7.73 -15.08 -6.05
CA GLN A 354 -6.95 -16.32 -6.12
C GLN A 354 -7.48 -17.24 -7.24
N SER A 355 -6.57 -17.88 -7.97
CA SER A 355 -6.89 -18.98 -8.88
C SER A 355 -7.32 -20.24 -8.11
N GLY A 356 -7.94 -21.19 -8.79
CA GLY A 356 -8.41 -22.44 -8.22
C GLY A 356 -7.78 -23.67 -8.88
N THR A 357 -8.43 -24.84 -8.67
CA THR A 357 -8.04 -26.13 -9.24
C THR A 357 -9.09 -26.71 -10.21
N GLY A 358 -10.25 -26.07 -10.31
CA GLY A 358 -11.41 -26.57 -11.05
C GLY A 358 -11.33 -26.29 -12.55
N VAL A 359 -12.15 -25.36 -13.05
CA VAL A 359 -12.33 -25.09 -14.48
C VAL A 359 -11.24 -24.21 -15.08
N ASP A 360 -10.87 -24.42 -16.32
CA ASP A 360 -9.94 -23.57 -17.04
C ASP A 360 -10.59 -22.21 -17.36
N VAL A 361 -9.87 -21.11 -17.10
CA VAL A 361 -10.22 -19.78 -17.58
C VAL A 361 -9.33 -19.44 -18.77
N PHE A 362 -9.96 -19.29 -19.92
CA PHE A 362 -9.31 -19.04 -21.20
C PHE A 362 -9.06 -17.55 -21.38
N ARG A 363 -7.87 -17.20 -21.89
CA ARG A 363 -7.53 -15.83 -22.30
C ARG A 363 -7.61 -15.69 -23.81
N LEU A 364 -8.27 -14.64 -24.26
CA LEU A 364 -8.39 -14.27 -25.65
C LEU A 364 -8.01 -12.79 -25.82
N TYR A 365 -7.42 -12.48 -26.97
CA TYR A 365 -7.08 -11.12 -27.35
C TYR A 365 -7.78 -10.71 -28.64
N SER A 366 -8.44 -9.56 -28.62
CA SER A 366 -9.02 -8.95 -29.80
C SER A 366 -8.03 -8.01 -30.49
N PRO A 367 -7.53 -8.32 -31.70
CA PRO A 367 -6.66 -7.40 -32.42
C PRO A 367 -7.40 -6.14 -32.90
N VAL A 368 -8.72 -6.17 -32.95
CA VAL A 368 -9.57 -5.02 -33.37
C VAL A 368 -9.76 -4.04 -32.20
N THR A 369 -10.25 -4.54 -31.05
CA THR A 369 -10.52 -3.68 -29.90
C THR A 369 -9.29 -3.47 -29.01
N LYS A 370 -8.21 -4.25 -29.16
CA LYS A 370 -7.02 -4.26 -28.29
C LYS A 370 -7.39 -4.61 -26.85
N GLU A 371 -8.21 -5.64 -26.68
CA GLU A 371 -8.75 -6.07 -25.40
C GLU A 371 -8.36 -7.51 -25.10
N HIS A 372 -7.98 -7.78 -23.84
CA HIS A 372 -7.93 -9.14 -23.31
C HIS A 372 -9.27 -9.49 -22.68
N PHE A 373 -9.78 -10.65 -23.03
CA PHE A 373 -11.05 -11.18 -22.52
C PHE A 373 -10.85 -12.55 -21.87
N TYR A 374 -11.63 -12.82 -20.86
CA TYR A 374 -11.51 -14.04 -20.06
C TYR A 374 -12.85 -14.73 -19.94
N THR A 375 -12.85 -16.05 -20.12
CA THR A 375 -14.05 -16.87 -19.96
C THR A 375 -13.73 -18.29 -19.52
N ALA A 376 -14.58 -18.86 -18.67
CA ALA A 376 -14.57 -20.29 -18.34
C ALA A 376 -15.42 -21.12 -19.34
N SER A 377 -16.16 -20.48 -20.25
CA SER A 377 -17.01 -21.14 -21.23
C SER A 377 -16.25 -21.52 -22.49
N VAL A 378 -16.11 -22.80 -22.75
CA VAL A 378 -15.54 -23.34 -24.00
C VAL A 378 -16.34 -22.85 -25.24
N ASN A 379 -17.66 -22.76 -25.12
CA ASN A 379 -18.50 -22.27 -26.21
C ASN A 379 -18.24 -20.79 -26.52
N GLU A 380 -18.17 -19.94 -25.49
CA GLU A 380 -17.87 -18.52 -25.67
C GLU A 380 -16.47 -18.31 -26.26
N LYS A 381 -15.46 -19.03 -25.75
CA LYS A 381 -14.11 -19.06 -26.35
C LYS A 381 -14.14 -19.39 -27.82
N ASN A 382 -14.81 -20.50 -28.20
CA ASN A 382 -14.86 -20.95 -29.60
C ASN A 382 -15.61 -19.95 -30.51
N THR A 383 -16.66 -19.33 -29.99
CA THR A 383 -17.41 -18.29 -30.68
C THR A 383 -16.54 -17.06 -30.94
N LEU A 384 -15.83 -16.58 -29.94
CA LEU A 384 -14.93 -15.41 -30.06
C LEU A 384 -13.81 -15.70 -31.08
N VAL A 385 -13.19 -16.89 -31.02
CA VAL A 385 -12.20 -17.31 -32.03
C VAL A 385 -12.79 -17.27 -33.45
N SER A 386 -14.02 -17.72 -33.65
CA SER A 386 -14.67 -17.65 -34.96
C SER A 386 -14.94 -16.22 -35.46
N TYR A 387 -14.98 -15.24 -34.52
CA TYR A 387 -15.07 -13.82 -34.81
C TYR A 387 -13.71 -13.10 -34.90
N GLY A 388 -12.61 -13.87 -34.96
CA GLY A 388 -11.26 -13.31 -35.18
C GLY A 388 -10.52 -12.90 -33.91
N TRP A 389 -10.94 -13.35 -32.74
CA TRP A 389 -10.15 -13.22 -31.51
C TRP A 389 -9.01 -14.25 -31.48
N ASN A 390 -7.86 -13.86 -31.04
CA ASN A 390 -6.72 -14.74 -30.85
C ASN A 390 -6.87 -15.48 -29.50
N TYR A 391 -6.85 -16.79 -29.53
CA TYR A 391 -6.79 -17.60 -28.31
C TYR A 391 -5.35 -17.68 -27.82
N GLU A 392 -5.08 -17.22 -26.60
CA GLU A 392 -3.76 -17.16 -26.01
C GLU A 392 -3.47 -18.28 -25.00
N GLY A 393 -4.44 -19.14 -24.75
CA GLY A 393 -4.28 -20.29 -23.86
C GLY A 393 -5.12 -20.19 -22.59
N VAL A 394 -4.83 -21.09 -21.64
CA VAL A 394 -5.40 -21.06 -20.29
C VAL A 394 -4.62 -20.08 -19.46
N ALA A 395 -5.27 -19.02 -18.99
CA ALA A 395 -4.63 -18.01 -18.12
C ALA A 395 -4.41 -18.55 -16.71
N PHE A 396 -5.43 -19.20 -16.17
CA PHE A 396 -5.42 -19.82 -14.83
C PHE A 396 -6.62 -20.77 -14.72
N LYS A 397 -6.75 -21.45 -13.58
CA LYS A 397 -7.95 -22.20 -13.23
C LYS A 397 -8.79 -21.45 -12.20
N ALA A 398 -10.10 -21.68 -12.21
CA ALA A 398 -11.07 -21.19 -11.25
C ALA A 398 -11.74 -22.35 -10.50
N ASN A 399 -12.58 -22.10 -9.48
CA ASN A 399 -13.41 -23.09 -8.80
C ASN A 399 -14.85 -23.09 -9.31
#